data_abdcf26ef9feeb48ab7735b1f0c8e246
#
_entry.id   abdcf26ef9feeb48ab7735b1f0c8e246
#
_cell.length_a   1.000
_cell.length_b   1.000
_cell.length_c   1.000
_cell.angle_alpha   90.00
_cell.angle_beta   90.00
_cell.angle_gamma   90.00
#
_symmetry.space_group_name_H-M   'P 1'
#
loop_
_entity.id
_entity.type
_entity.pdbx_description
1 polymer ?
#
loop_
_entity_poly.entity_id
_entity_poly.type
_entity_poly.pdbx_seq_one_letter_code
_entity_poly.pdbx_strand_id
1 'polypeptide(L)'
;LGVTNKQHEGFFREMLGDVDEPTLPFGLHDVRGDGHGIEEVHQPLPAELSQRLRAQARLQGVSAASLHHLAWARVLGRLCGRDDVVFGTVLLGRMRGGEGVRRALGMFINTLPLRVDVGDQDVCAGVKATHARLTALLGHEHASLALAQRCSG
;
A
#
# COMPACT_ATOMS: atom_id res chain seq x y z
N LEU A 1 -20.91 12.44 -6.28
CA LEU A 1 -20.14 12.36 -7.54
C LEU A 1 -18.86 11.60 -7.22
N GLY A 2 -18.71 10.39 -7.74
CA GLY A 2 -17.51 9.56 -7.57
C GLY A 2 -16.33 10.09 -8.41
N VAL A 3 -15.11 9.60 -8.10
CA VAL A 3 -13.91 9.89 -8.88
C VAL A 3 -14.05 9.26 -10.27
N THR A 4 -13.74 10.00 -11.32
CA THR A 4 -13.83 9.53 -12.71
C THR A 4 -12.62 8.67 -13.09
N ASN A 5 -12.76 7.84 -14.14
CA ASN A 5 -11.64 7.05 -14.66
C ASN A 5 -10.44 7.91 -15.06
N LYS A 6 -10.68 9.10 -15.63
CA LYS A 6 -9.62 10.05 -16.01
C LYS A 6 -8.85 10.57 -14.80
N GLN A 7 -9.54 10.79 -13.67
CA GLN A 7 -8.90 11.20 -12.42
C GLN A 7 -8.09 10.06 -11.80
N HIS A 8 -8.60 8.82 -11.85
CA HIS A 8 -7.83 7.64 -11.44
C HIS A 8 -6.57 7.48 -12.29
N GLU A 9 -6.69 7.60 -13.61
CA GLU A 9 -5.57 7.50 -14.55
C GLU A 9 -4.51 8.58 -14.28
N GLY A 10 -4.91 9.84 -14.09
CA GLY A 10 -3.99 10.93 -13.74
C GLY A 10 -3.21 10.64 -12.45
N PHE A 11 -3.90 10.19 -11.40
CA PHE A 11 -3.29 9.83 -10.13
C PHE A 11 -2.24 8.71 -10.27
N PHE A 12 -2.58 7.62 -10.97
CA PHE A 12 -1.65 6.50 -11.14
C PHE A 12 -0.50 6.83 -12.08
N ARG A 13 -0.71 7.65 -13.11
CA ARG A 13 0.40 8.14 -13.96
C ARG A 13 1.38 8.99 -13.18
N GLU A 14 0.90 9.87 -12.31
CA GLU A 14 1.77 10.66 -11.44
C GLU A 14 2.57 9.78 -10.47
N MET A 15 1.94 8.73 -9.93
CA MET A 15 2.57 7.85 -8.95
C MET A 15 3.50 6.80 -9.57
N LEU A 16 3.18 6.28 -10.76
CA LEU A 16 3.81 5.09 -11.34
C LEU A 16 4.45 5.31 -12.72
N GLY A 17 4.24 6.47 -13.35
CA GLY A 17 4.60 6.68 -14.74
C GLY A 17 6.11 6.61 -15.06
N ASP A 18 6.95 6.75 -14.06
CA ASP A 18 8.41 6.61 -14.13
C ASP A 18 8.93 5.28 -13.50
N VAL A 19 8.02 4.36 -13.16
CA VAL A 19 8.36 3.04 -12.62
C VAL A 19 8.50 2.07 -13.80
N ASP A 20 9.72 1.77 -14.18
CA ASP A 20 10.11 0.89 -15.29
C ASP A 20 10.50 -0.53 -14.85
N GLU A 21 10.80 -0.72 -13.57
CA GLU A 21 11.17 -2.01 -13.01
C GLU A 21 10.25 -2.43 -11.85
N PRO A 22 9.75 -3.66 -11.85
CA PRO A 22 8.95 -4.17 -10.74
C PRO A 22 9.80 -4.41 -9.49
N THR A 23 9.18 -4.30 -8.31
CA THR A 23 9.80 -4.69 -7.04
C THR A 23 9.69 -6.21 -6.90
N LEU A 24 10.79 -6.92 -7.11
CA LEU A 24 10.85 -8.39 -7.12
C LEU A 24 11.83 -8.91 -6.07
N PRO A 25 11.39 -9.20 -4.84
CA PRO A 25 12.23 -9.85 -3.85
C PRO A 25 12.76 -11.17 -4.40
N PHE A 26 14.08 -11.38 -4.27
CA PHE A 26 14.79 -12.58 -4.76
C PHE A 26 14.69 -12.82 -6.28
N GLY A 27 14.26 -11.82 -7.07
CA GLY A 27 14.10 -11.96 -8.51
C GLY A 27 12.97 -12.89 -8.95
N LEU A 28 12.00 -13.16 -8.08
CA LEU A 28 10.86 -14.02 -8.41
C LEU A 28 9.86 -13.25 -9.28
N HIS A 29 9.77 -13.66 -10.57
CA HIS A 29 8.88 -13.03 -11.55
C HIS A 29 7.49 -13.66 -11.59
N ASP A 30 7.38 -14.95 -11.34
CA ASP A 30 6.10 -15.65 -11.38
C ASP A 30 5.79 -16.27 -10.02
N VAL A 31 4.76 -15.72 -9.38
CA VAL A 31 4.22 -16.21 -8.11
C VAL A 31 2.82 -16.83 -8.31
N ARG A 32 2.42 -17.06 -9.57
CA ARG A 32 1.14 -17.67 -9.92
C ARG A 32 1.27 -19.19 -9.86
N GLY A 33 1.37 -19.72 -8.67
CA GLY A 33 1.30 -21.15 -8.41
C GLY A 33 -0.12 -21.60 -8.08
N ASP A 34 -0.29 -22.90 -7.97
CA ASP A 34 -1.53 -23.55 -7.48
C ASP A 34 -1.69 -23.51 -5.95
N GLY A 35 -0.77 -22.82 -5.26
CA GLY A 35 -0.72 -22.75 -3.81
C GLY A 35 -0.02 -23.93 -3.13
N HIS A 36 0.50 -24.89 -3.88
CA HIS A 36 1.31 -25.97 -3.32
C HIS A 36 2.70 -25.46 -2.90
N GLY A 37 3.19 -25.93 -1.73
CA GLY A 37 4.52 -25.55 -1.22
C GLY A 37 4.60 -24.16 -0.56
N ILE A 38 3.45 -23.53 -0.27
CA ILE A 38 3.42 -22.30 0.52
C ILE A 38 3.67 -22.65 1.99
N GLU A 39 4.68 -22.02 2.57
CA GLU A 39 4.93 -22.11 4.01
C GLU A 39 4.40 -20.84 4.69
N GLU A 40 3.67 -21.02 5.80
CA GLU A 40 3.15 -19.91 6.59
C GLU A 40 3.84 -19.84 7.95
N VAL A 41 4.27 -18.64 8.33
CA VAL A 41 4.82 -18.38 9.66
C VAL A 41 4.02 -17.28 10.33
N HIS A 42 3.50 -17.56 11.52
CA HIS A 42 2.75 -16.60 12.33
C HIS A 42 3.61 -16.12 13.49
N GLN A 43 3.98 -14.85 13.47
CA GLN A 43 4.71 -14.19 14.56
C GLN A 43 3.84 -13.09 15.17
N PRO A 44 3.19 -13.32 16.32
CA PRO A 44 2.43 -12.28 17.01
C PRO A 44 3.34 -11.14 17.47
N LEU A 45 2.89 -9.91 17.29
CA LEU A 45 3.56 -8.76 17.89
C LEU A 45 3.33 -8.76 19.40
N PRO A 46 4.39 -8.55 20.23
CA PRO A 46 4.22 -8.38 21.66
C PRO A 46 3.23 -7.22 21.95
N ALA A 47 2.36 -7.41 22.94
CA ALA A 47 1.33 -6.44 23.28
C ALA A 47 1.91 -5.04 23.56
N GLU A 48 3.03 -4.98 24.26
CA GLU A 48 3.74 -3.73 24.55
C GLU A 48 4.20 -3.02 23.27
N LEU A 49 4.79 -3.75 22.31
CA LEU A 49 5.21 -3.17 21.02
C LEU A 49 4.01 -2.66 20.24
N SER A 50 2.91 -3.42 20.19
CA SER A 50 1.67 -3.01 19.53
C SER A 50 1.10 -1.72 20.16
N GLN A 51 1.11 -1.59 21.48
CA GLN A 51 0.67 -0.38 22.17
C GLN A 51 1.58 0.82 21.85
N ARG A 52 2.90 0.64 21.87
CA ARG A 52 3.88 1.67 21.54
C ARG A 52 3.72 2.16 20.10
N LEU A 53 3.54 1.26 19.13
CA LEU A 53 3.30 1.63 17.72
C LEU A 53 2.06 2.49 17.58
N ARG A 54 0.95 2.11 18.23
CA ARG A 54 -0.30 2.89 18.20
C ARG A 54 -0.14 4.26 18.88
N ALA A 55 0.61 4.33 19.98
CA ALA A 55 0.91 5.59 20.65
C ALA A 55 1.75 6.52 19.74
N GLN A 56 2.79 5.99 19.09
CA GLN A 56 3.60 6.75 18.15
C GLN A 56 2.81 7.21 16.93
N ALA A 57 1.95 6.38 16.37
CA ALA A 57 1.07 6.77 15.27
C ALA A 57 0.21 8.00 15.66
N ARG A 58 -0.40 7.97 16.85
CA ARG A 58 -1.19 9.11 17.36
C ARG A 58 -0.35 10.37 17.55
N LEU A 59 0.85 10.25 18.14
CA LEU A 59 1.75 11.38 18.35
C LEU A 59 2.18 12.03 17.03
N GLN A 60 2.40 11.22 15.98
CA GLN A 60 2.79 11.71 14.67
C GLN A 60 1.58 12.17 13.81
N GLY A 61 0.35 12.00 14.28
CA GLY A 61 -0.85 12.31 13.52
C GLY A 61 -1.06 11.40 12.29
N VAL A 62 -0.59 10.15 12.34
CA VAL A 62 -0.68 9.19 11.24
C VAL A 62 -1.46 7.94 11.65
N SER A 63 -1.85 7.11 10.69
CA SER A 63 -2.46 5.81 10.97
C SER A 63 -1.39 4.78 11.38
N ALA A 64 -1.76 3.81 12.23
CA ALA A 64 -0.87 2.68 12.52
C ALA A 64 -0.52 1.88 11.24
N ALA A 65 -1.44 1.81 10.27
CA ALA A 65 -1.19 1.20 8.97
C ALA A 65 0.01 1.83 8.25
N SER A 66 0.18 3.16 8.35
CA SER A 66 1.32 3.87 7.73
C SER A 66 2.66 3.40 8.27
N LEU A 67 2.74 3.13 9.58
CA LEU A 67 3.95 2.56 10.19
C LEU A 67 4.28 1.17 9.65
N HIS A 68 3.26 0.31 9.53
CA HIS A 68 3.45 -1.05 8.99
C HIS A 68 3.81 -1.03 7.51
N HIS A 69 3.19 -0.15 6.71
CA HIS A 69 3.52 -0.02 5.29
C HIS A 69 4.95 0.48 5.08
N LEU A 70 5.41 1.48 5.86
CA LEU A 70 6.81 1.92 5.79
C LEU A 70 7.76 0.81 6.22
N ALA A 71 7.46 0.08 7.31
CA ALA A 71 8.29 -1.04 7.76
C ALA A 71 8.41 -2.11 6.67
N TRP A 72 7.30 -2.48 6.04
CA TRP A 72 7.27 -3.42 4.92
C TRP A 72 8.06 -2.89 3.71
N ALA A 73 7.86 -1.63 3.33
CA ALA A 73 8.62 -1.01 2.25
C ALA A 73 10.13 -1.07 2.49
N ARG A 74 10.59 -0.84 3.73
CA ARG A 74 12.00 -0.95 4.10
C ARG A 74 12.53 -2.38 3.99
N VAL A 75 11.73 -3.38 4.35
CA VAL A 75 12.08 -4.79 4.13
C VAL A 75 12.24 -5.08 2.64
N LEU A 76 11.26 -4.69 1.82
CA LEU A 76 11.32 -4.87 0.36
C LEU A 76 12.53 -4.15 -0.25
N GLY A 77 12.79 -2.89 0.16
CA GLY A 77 13.94 -2.12 -0.32
C GLY A 77 15.26 -2.83 -0.03
N ARG A 78 15.42 -3.40 1.17
CA ARG A 78 16.61 -4.19 1.53
C ARG A 78 16.73 -5.48 0.74
N LEU A 79 15.63 -6.19 0.49
CA LEU A 79 15.63 -7.43 -0.28
C LEU A 79 15.90 -7.20 -1.78
N CYS A 80 15.46 -6.06 -2.32
CA CYS A 80 15.61 -5.72 -3.72
C CYS A 80 16.83 -4.83 -4.01
N GLY A 81 17.54 -4.34 -2.98
CA GLY A 81 18.68 -3.43 -3.13
C GLY A 81 18.32 -2.06 -3.72
N ARG A 82 17.12 -1.54 -3.40
CA ARG A 82 16.61 -0.27 -3.96
C ARG A 82 15.86 0.55 -2.93
N ASP A 83 15.86 1.86 -3.12
CA ASP A 83 15.22 2.80 -2.20
C ASP A 83 13.79 3.17 -2.62
N ASP A 84 13.37 2.80 -3.80
CA ASP A 84 12.03 3.04 -4.34
C ASP A 84 11.34 1.70 -4.60
N VAL A 85 10.25 1.46 -3.91
CA VAL A 85 9.54 0.18 -3.96
C VAL A 85 8.05 0.37 -4.23
N VAL A 86 7.49 -0.56 -5.01
CA VAL A 86 6.06 -0.61 -5.30
C VAL A 86 5.52 -1.98 -4.87
N PHE A 87 4.44 -1.98 -4.11
CA PHE A 87 3.77 -3.21 -3.69
C PHE A 87 2.26 -3.03 -3.60
N GLY A 88 1.53 -4.14 -3.67
CA GLY A 88 0.07 -4.13 -3.54
C GLY A 88 -0.35 -3.88 -2.09
N THR A 89 -1.29 -2.96 -1.90
CA THR A 89 -1.96 -2.77 -0.61
C THR A 89 -3.45 -3.08 -0.74
N VAL A 90 -3.98 -3.81 0.25
CA VAL A 90 -5.38 -4.21 0.29
C VAL A 90 -6.23 -3.09 0.89
N LEU A 91 -7.25 -2.67 0.16
CA LEU A 91 -8.20 -1.65 0.55
C LEU A 91 -9.58 -2.27 0.71
N LEU A 92 -10.33 -1.83 1.73
CA LEU A 92 -11.63 -2.42 2.05
C LEU A 92 -12.82 -1.72 1.37
N GLY A 93 -12.60 -0.69 0.54
CA GLY A 93 -13.61 -0.04 -0.31
C GLY A 93 -14.85 0.52 0.40
N ARG A 94 -14.86 0.55 1.74
CA ARG A 94 -15.99 1.01 2.57
C ARG A 94 -15.68 2.28 3.37
N MET A 95 -14.45 2.79 3.26
CA MET A 95 -13.98 3.86 4.15
C MET A 95 -14.64 5.22 3.85
N ARG A 96 -15.11 5.44 2.63
CA ARG A 96 -15.77 6.68 2.18
C ARG A 96 -17.24 6.53 1.80
N GLY A 97 -17.86 5.37 2.05
CA GLY A 97 -19.26 5.13 1.75
C GLY A 97 -20.19 5.69 2.82
N GLY A 98 -21.24 6.43 2.41
CA GLY A 98 -22.34 6.81 3.28
C GLY A 98 -23.13 5.58 3.80
N GLU A 99 -24.18 5.81 4.60
CA GLU A 99 -24.99 4.74 5.23
C GLU A 99 -25.47 3.65 4.25
N GLY A 100 -25.68 3.98 2.97
CA GLY A 100 -26.08 3.00 1.93
C GLY A 100 -24.98 1.96 1.62
N VAL A 101 -23.71 2.33 1.65
CA VAL A 101 -22.57 1.41 1.39
C VAL A 101 -22.33 0.46 2.56
N ARG A 102 -22.70 0.85 3.77
CA ARG A 102 -22.65 -0.04 4.96
C ARG A 102 -23.61 -1.21 4.88
N ARG A 103 -24.68 -1.09 4.09
CA ARG A 103 -25.71 -2.13 3.88
C ARG A 103 -25.54 -2.88 2.56
N ALA A 104 -24.66 -2.43 1.66
CA ALA A 104 -24.42 -3.10 0.39
C ALA A 104 -23.73 -4.45 0.64
N LEU A 105 -24.33 -5.51 0.11
CA LEU A 105 -23.76 -6.84 0.05
C LEU A 105 -22.83 -6.90 -1.17
N GLY A 106 -21.57 -7.25 -0.96
CA GLY A 106 -20.59 -7.39 -2.06
C GLY A 106 -19.16 -7.46 -1.55
N MET A 107 -18.28 -7.93 -2.41
CA MET A 107 -16.83 -7.97 -2.16
C MET A 107 -16.26 -6.59 -2.48
N PHE A 108 -15.95 -5.82 -1.44
CA PHE A 108 -15.37 -4.46 -1.56
C PHE A 108 -13.85 -4.45 -1.37
N ILE A 109 -13.24 -5.64 -1.36
CA ILE A 109 -11.78 -5.75 -1.24
C ILE A 109 -11.17 -5.44 -2.60
N ASN A 110 -10.26 -4.48 -2.62
CA ASN A 110 -9.47 -4.13 -3.80
C ASN A 110 -8.00 -4.09 -3.43
N THR A 111 -7.13 -4.44 -4.36
CA THR A 111 -5.68 -4.34 -4.19
C THR A 111 -5.15 -3.33 -5.19
N LEU A 112 -4.48 -2.30 -4.70
CA LEU A 112 -3.91 -1.24 -5.54
C LEU A 112 -2.43 -1.06 -5.23
N PRO A 113 -1.62 -0.64 -6.20
CA PRO A 113 -0.19 -0.38 -5.99
C PRO A 113 0.00 0.83 -5.10
N LEU A 114 0.94 0.70 -4.15
CA LEU A 114 1.47 1.79 -3.34
C LEU A 114 2.96 1.88 -3.58
N ARG A 115 3.44 3.07 -3.98
CA ARG A 115 4.86 3.38 -4.13
C ARG A 115 5.38 4.06 -2.87
N VAL A 116 6.49 3.59 -2.33
CA VAL A 116 7.12 4.13 -1.13
C VAL A 116 8.61 4.32 -1.38
N ASP A 117 9.10 5.53 -1.16
CA ASP A 117 10.51 5.85 -1.11
C ASP A 117 11.03 5.57 0.30
N VAL A 118 12.10 4.76 0.40
CA VAL A 118 12.75 4.35 1.66
C VAL A 118 14.21 4.82 1.74
N GLY A 119 14.61 5.76 0.88
CA GLY A 119 15.96 6.33 0.84
C GLY A 119 16.36 7.09 2.11
N ASP A 120 17.23 8.08 1.98
CA ASP A 120 17.93 8.74 3.10
C ASP A 120 17.05 9.66 3.98
N GLN A 121 15.74 9.56 3.91
CA GLN A 121 14.86 10.32 4.79
C GLN A 121 14.80 9.74 6.21
N ASP A 122 14.62 10.62 7.20
CA ASP A 122 14.40 10.18 8.58
C ASP A 122 13.06 9.40 8.71
N VAL A 123 12.96 8.58 9.76
CA VAL A 123 11.80 7.70 9.97
C VAL A 123 10.49 8.50 10.10
N CYS A 124 10.50 9.67 10.77
CA CYS A 124 9.30 10.48 10.96
C CYS A 124 8.83 11.05 9.62
N ALA A 125 9.74 11.56 8.79
CA ALA A 125 9.44 12.03 7.45
C ALA A 125 8.88 10.90 6.57
N GLY A 126 9.53 9.73 6.58
CA GLY A 126 9.09 8.54 5.84
C GLY A 126 7.69 8.08 6.24
N VAL A 127 7.37 8.06 7.54
CA VAL A 127 6.03 7.69 8.03
C VAL A 127 4.98 8.71 7.55
N LYS A 128 5.26 10.00 7.62
CA LYS A 128 4.35 11.06 7.17
C LYS A 128 4.12 10.99 5.65
N ALA A 129 5.18 10.79 4.88
CA ALA A 129 5.09 10.62 3.43
C ALA A 129 4.25 9.39 3.05
N THR A 130 4.50 8.24 3.71
CA THR A 130 3.71 7.01 3.52
C THR A 130 2.24 7.23 3.89
N HIS A 131 1.97 7.95 4.98
CA HIS A 131 0.61 8.28 5.39
C HIS A 131 -0.12 9.15 4.35
N ALA A 132 0.55 10.16 3.83
CA ALA A 132 0.00 11.02 2.78
C ALA A 132 -0.34 10.21 1.52
N ARG A 133 0.57 9.33 1.08
CA ARG A 133 0.35 8.45 -0.09
C ARG A 133 -0.80 7.47 0.12
N LEU A 134 -0.89 6.82 1.29
CA LEU A 134 -2.02 5.94 1.64
C LEU A 134 -3.34 6.70 1.66
N THR A 135 -3.35 7.91 2.22
CA THR A 135 -4.55 8.77 2.27
C THR A 135 -5.00 9.17 0.86
N ALA A 136 -4.07 9.52 -0.01
CA ALA A 136 -4.36 9.83 -1.41
C ALA A 136 -4.91 8.58 -2.13
N LEU A 137 -4.27 7.41 -1.95
CA LEU A 137 -4.70 6.15 -2.57
C LEU A 137 -6.12 5.74 -2.14
N LEU A 138 -6.51 5.98 -0.89
CA LEU A 138 -7.89 5.77 -0.40
C LEU A 138 -8.91 6.62 -1.18
N GLY A 139 -8.51 7.77 -1.73
CA GLY A 139 -9.34 8.54 -2.65
C GLY A 139 -9.65 7.82 -3.95
N HIS A 140 -8.85 6.82 -4.28
CA HIS A 140 -8.92 6.03 -5.50
C HIS A 140 -9.24 4.55 -5.26
N GLU A 141 -9.76 4.18 -4.09
CA GLU A 141 -9.99 2.79 -3.65
C GLU A 141 -10.88 1.97 -4.58
N HIS A 142 -11.66 2.62 -5.46
CA HIS A 142 -12.53 1.98 -6.45
C HIS A 142 -11.91 1.87 -7.86
N ALA A 143 -10.67 2.31 -8.04
CA ALA A 143 -9.97 2.13 -9.32
C ALA A 143 -9.68 0.65 -9.59
N SER A 144 -9.63 0.24 -10.86
CA SER A 144 -9.21 -1.12 -11.19
C SER A 144 -7.68 -1.25 -11.14
N LEU A 145 -7.18 -2.40 -10.66
CA LEU A 145 -5.76 -2.72 -10.69
C LEU A 145 -5.20 -2.67 -12.13
N ALA A 146 -5.98 -3.15 -13.10
CA ALA A 146 -5.58 -3.12 -14.51
C ALA A 146 -5.37 -1.68 -15.04
N LEU A 147 -6.15 -0.69 -14.56
CA LEU A 147 -5.93 0.71 -14.89
C LEU A 147 -4.62 1.20 -14.27
N ALA A 148 -4.39 0.92 -13.01
CA ALA A 148 -3.16 1.32 -12.32
C ALA A 148 -1.90 0.72 -13.00
N GLN A 149 -1.95 -0.57 -13.37
CA GLN A 149 -0.86 -1.24 -14.08
C GLN A 149 -0.54 -0.64 -15.46
N ARG A 150 -1.56 -0.17 -16.20
CA ARG A 150 -1.32 0.51 -17.49
C ARG A 150 -0.72 1.91 -17.35
N CYS A 151 -0.66 2.45 -16.15
CA CYS A 151 -0.08 3.76 -15.86
C CYS A 151 1.38 3.70 -15.42
N SER A 152 1.96 2.51 -15.24
CA SER A 152 3.41 2.32 -15.04
C SER A 152 4.17 2.46 -16.37
N GLY A 153 5.43 2.83 -16.29
CA GLY A 153 6.34 2.93 -17.44
C GLY A 153 6.68 1.58 -18.06
#